data_0d084f0d2bbe9c2d2cb25bc325ed4ea2
#
_entry.id   0d084f0d2bbe9c2d2cb25bc325ed4ea2
#
_cell.length_a   1.000
_cell.length_b   1.000
_cell.length_c   1.000
_cell.angle_alpha   90.00
_cell.angle_beta   90.00
_cell.angle_gamma   90.00
#
_symmetry.space_group_name_H-M   'P 1'
#
loop_
_entity.id
_entity.type
_entity.pdbx_description
1 polymer ?
#
loop_
_entity_poly.entity_id
_entity_poly.type
_entity_poly.pdbx_seq_one_letter_code
_entity_poly.pdbx_strand_id
1 'polypeptide(L)'
;MKVALGLVLGLVVGGVTLRLLLPTLAAPVLQRTNHRGAPIATAAGLVVVLAVLGAEAALGVVEAAGFDPLGGAVGRRLVVLATVGFGLLGFIDDLLGAGESGGFRGHLGALAHGRLTSGGVKLFGGAALALAGLLFGCAAAA
;
A
#
# COMPACT_ATOMS: atom_id res chain seq x y z
N MET A 1 21.17 -10.95 -12.64
CA MET A 1 20.06 -11.26 -13.56
C MET A 1 18.69 -11.10 -12.89
N LYS A 2 18.41 -11.73 -11.75
CA LYS A 2 17.10 -11.63 -11.05
C LYS A 2 16.69 -10.20 -10.68
N VAL A 3 17.61 -9.37 -10.21
CA VAL A 3 17.34 -7.95 -9.87
C VAL A 3 16.91 -7.15 -11.11
N ALA A 4 17.62 -7.31 -12.22
CA ALA A 4 17.27 -6.61 -13.46
C ALA A 4 15.89 -7.05 -13.98
N LEU A 5 15.57 -8.33 -13.90
CA LEU A 5 14.26 -8.86 -14.26
C LEU A 5 13.15 -8.26 -13.36
N GLY A 6 13.37 -8.21 -12.05
CA GLY A 6 12.43 -7.61 -11.10
C GLY A 6 12.20 -6.12 -11.38
N LEU A 7 13.26 -5.37 -11.70
CA LEU A 7 13.15 -3.95 -12.06
C LEU A 7 12.34 -3.75 -13.35
N VAL A 8 12.63 -4.53 -14.38
CA VAL A 8 11.89 -4.45 -15.66
C VAL A 8 10.42 -4.80 -15.45
N LEU A 9 10.14 -5.89 -14.73
CA LEU A 9 8.76 -6.29 -14.41
C LEU A 9 8.04 -5.18 -13.63
N GLY A 10 8.67 -4.62 -12.60
CA GLY A 10 8.10 -3.54 -11.81
C GLY A 10 7.81 -2.28 -12.63
N LEU A 11 8.74 -1.88 -13.50
CA LEU A 11 8.55 -0.72 -14.40
C LEU A 11 7.41 -0.94 -15.40
N VAL A 12 7.35 -2.12 -16.02
CA VAL A 12 6.31 -2.44 -17.00
C VAL A 12 4.94 -2.50 -16.32
N VAL A 13 4.81 -3.32 -15.26
CA VAL A 13 3.53 -3.48 -14.55
C VAL A 13 3.10 -2.16 -13.92
N GLY A 14 4.02 -1.43 -13.27
CA GLY A 14 3.74 -0.13 -12.69
C GLY A 14 3.31 0.92 -13.72
N GLY A 15 3.97 0.97 -14.86
CA GLY A 15 3.62 1.87 -15.95
C GLY A 15 2.25 1.55 -16.57
N VAL A 16 1.93 0.28 -16.76
CA VAL A 16 0.61 -0.17 -17.23
C VAL A 16 -0.46 0.18 -16.19
N THR A 17 -0.23 -0.17 -14.93
CA THR A 17 -1.16 0.13 -13.83
C THR A 17 -1.44 1.62 -13.72
N LEU A 18 -0.39 2.46 -13.78
CA LEU A 18 -0.55 3.91 -13.75
C LEU A 18 -1.43 4.39 -14.90
N ARG A 19 -1.16 3.96 -16.14
CA ARG A 19 -1.96 4.36 -17.31
C ARG A 19 -3.42 3.98 -17.18
N LEU A 20 -3.71 2.77 -16.68
CA LEU A 20 -5.07 2.29 -16.48
C LEU A 20 -5.80 3.05 -15.36
N LEU A 21 -5.07 3.48 -14.32
CA LEU A 21 -5.66 4.20 -13.17
C LEU A 21 -5.77 5.71 -13.36
N LEU A 22 -5.07 6.30 -14.31
CA LEU A 22 -5.13 7.77 -14.52
C LEU A 22 -6.55 8.32 -14.60
N PRO A 23 -7.51 7.72 -15.34
CA PRO A 23 -8.90 8.21 -15.37
C PRO A 23 -9.60 8.10 -14.01
N THR A 24 -9.34 7.01 -13.27
CA THR A 24 -9.91 6.78 -11.93
C THR A 24 -9.37 7.78 -10.92
N LEU A 25 -8.06 8.07 -10.96
CA LEU A 25 -7.41 9.05 -10.09
C LEU A 25 -7.87 10.48 -10.35
N ALA A 26 -8.44 10.75 -11.54
CA ALA A 26 -9.07 12.03 -11.86
C ALA A 26 -10.48 12.18 -11.28
N ALA A 27 -11.06 11.15 -10.65
CA ALA A 27 -12.38 11.22 -10.04
C ALA A 27 -12.39 12.25 -8.89
N PRO A 28 -13.43 13.10 -8.76
CA PRO A 28 -13.46 14.17 -7.75
C PRO A 28 -13.29 13.68 -6.31
N VAL A 29 -13.77 12.47 -6.00
CA VAL A 29 -13.66 11.86 -4.66
C VAL A 29 -12.19 11.54 -4.28
N LEU A 30 -11.31 11.36 -5.27
CA LEU A 30 -9.89 11.07 -5.11
C LEU A 30 -9.01 12.30 -5.32
N GLN A 31 -9.60 13.48 -5.42
CA GLN A 31 -8.86 14.72 -5.61
C GLN A 31 -8.97 15.63 -4.39
N ARG A 32 -7.90 16.34 -4.11
CA ARG A 32 -7.82 17.40 -3.10
C ARG A 32 -7.24 18.65 -3.73
N THR A 33 -7.68 19.80 -3.25
CA THR A 33 -7.10 21.08 -3.66
C THR A 33 -5.81 21.33 -2.88
N ASN A 34 -4.71 21.56 -3.59
CA ASN A 34 -3.44 21.91 -2.96
C ASN A 34 -3.45 23.37 -2.48
N HIS A 35 -2.37 23.81 -1.81
CA HIS A 35 -2.21 25.17 -1.32
C HIS A 35 -2.19 26.25 -2.42
N ARG A 36 -2.07 25.86 -3.70
CA ARG A 36 -2.12 26.76 -4.86
C ARG A 36 -3.47 26.75 -5.57
N GLY A 37 -4.48 26.07 -5.02
CA GLY A 37 -5.80 25.96 -5.60
C GLY A 37 -5.91 24.92 -6.74
N ALA A 38 -4.86 24.17 -7.05
CA ALA A 38 -4.89 23.16 -8.10
C ALA A 38 -5.36 21.79 -7.56
N PRO A 39 -6.22 21.05 -8.31
CA PRO A 39 -6.61 19.69 -7.93
C PRO A 39 -5.43 18.74 -8.10
N ILE A 40 -5.20 17.89 -7.10
CA ILE A 40 -4.18 16.85 -7.09
C ILE A 40 -4.80 15.53 -6.68
N ALA A 41 -4.37 14.44 -7.31
CA ALA A 41 -4.76 13.09 -6.92
C ALA A 41 -4.09 12.71 -5.58
N THR A 42 -4.87 12.33 -4.59
CA THR A 42 -4.38 11.94 -3.25
C THR A 42 -4.16 10.44 -3.15
N ALA A 43 -5.00 9.62 -3.77
CA ALA A 43 -4.92 8.16 -3.73
C ALA A 43 -3.90 7.54 -4.72
N ALA A 44 -2.87 8.28 -5.13
CA ALA A 44 -1.86 7.80 -6.08
C ALA A 44 -1.09 6.56 -5.58
N GLY A 45 -1.01 6.34 -4.25
CA GLY A 45 -0.45 5.13 -3.65
C GLY A 45 -1.15 3.83 -4.08
N LEU A 46 -2.40 3.90 -4.54
CA LEU A 46 -3.14 2.76 -5.08
C LEU A 46 -2.43 2.13 -6.30
N VAL A 47 -1.73 2.96 -7.09
CA VAL A 47 -0.91 2.48 -8.22
C VAL A 47 0.13 1.47 -7.75
N VAL A 48 0.83 1.77 -6.64
CA VAL A 48 1.87 0.89 -6.09
C VAL A 48 1.26 -0.43 -5.62
N VAL A 49 0.14 -0.38 -4.90
CA VAL A 49 -0.55 -1.57 -4.40
C VAL A 49 -0.96 -2.49 -5.55
N LEU A 50 -1.63 -1.94 -6.56
CA LEU A 50 -2.09 -2.72 -7.71
C LEU A 50 -0.95 -3.19 -8.60
N ALA A 51 0.13 -2.42 -8.73
CA ALA A 51 1.31 -2.84 -9.47
C ALA A 51 2.01 -4.02 -8.78
N VAL A 52 2.17 -3.99 -7.45
CA VAL A 52 2.74 -5.12 -6.69
C VAL A 52 1.88 -6.36 -6.81
N LEU A 53 0.55 -6.23 -6.64
CA LEU A 53 -0.37 -7.36 -6.81
C LEU A 53 -0.35 -7.92 -8.24
N GLY A 54 -0.31 -7.06 -9.25
CA GLY A 54 -0.21 -7.47 -10.65
C GLY A 54 1.10 -8.18 -10.97
N ALA A 55 2.21 -7.69 -10.43
CA ALA A 55 3.52 -8.33 -10.58
C ALA A 55 3.56 -9.71 -9.90
N GLU A 56 3.04 -9.82 -8.68
CA GLU A 56 2.95 -11.10 -7.98
C GLU A 56 2.00 -12.10 -8.67
N ALA A 57 0.87 -11.61 -9.22
CA ALA A 57 -0.01 -12.47 -10.02
C ALA A 57 0.70 -13.01 -11.27
N ALA A 58 1.42 -12.16 -11.99
CA ALA A 58 2.19 -12.57 -13.16
C ALA A 58 3.28 -13.60 -12.79
N LEU A 59 4.01 -13.36 -11.69
CA LEU A 59 5.01 -14.31 -11.19
C LEU A 59 4.36 -15.62 -10.77
N GLY A 60 3.21 -15.59 -10.10
CA GLY A 60 2.47 -16.79 -9.71
C GLY A 60 2.05 -17.66 -10.91
N VAL A 61 1.67 -17.06 -12.03
CA VAL A 61 1.38 -17.80 -13.27
C VAL A 61 2.63 -18.47 -13.82
N VAL A 62 3.76 -17.76 -13.83
CA VAL A 62 5.05 -18.31 -14.31
C VAL A 62 5.54 -19.43 -13.40
N GLU A 63 5.40 -19.28 -12.08
CA GLU A 63 5.74 -20.30 -11.09
C GLU A 63 4.86 -21.55 -11.22
N ALA A 64 3.56 -21.38 -11.48
CA ALA A 64 2.64 -22.49 -11.75
C ALA A 64 3.02 -23.29 -13.02
N ALA A 65 3.69 -22.65 -13.98
CA ALA A 65 4.26 -23.31 -15.16
C ALA A 65 5.62 -23.98 -14.89
N GLY A 66 6.09 -24.03 -13.64
CA GLY A 66 7.33 -24.70 -13.23
C GLY A 66 8.60 -23.83 -13.28
N PHE A 67 8.47 -22.54 -13.49
CA PHE A 67 9.61 -21.63 -13.51
C PHE A 67 9.69 -20.82 -12.21
N ASP A 68 10.89 -20.57 -11.69
CA ASP A 68 11.14 -19.70 -10.54
C ASP A 68 12.10 -18.56 -10.93
N PRO A 69 11.60 -17.51 -11.60
CA PRO A 69 12.46 -16.47 -12.17
C PRO A 69 13.12 -15.59 -11.12
N LEU A 70 12.48 -15.37 -9.97
CA LEU A 70 12.98 -14.46 -8.94
C LEU A 70 13.40 -15.17 -7.65
N GLY A 71 12.77 -16.29 -7.28
CA GLY A 71 12.97 -16.94 -5.99
C GLY A 71 12.37 -16.13 -4.83
N GLY A 72 12.71 -16.53 -3.60
CA GLY A 72 12.41 -15.75 -2.40
C GLY A 72 10.90 -15.54 -2.11
N ALA A 73 10.08 -16.56 -2.36
CA ALA A 73 8.62 -16.47 -2.21
C ALA A 73 8.16 -15.93 -0.85
N VAL A 74 8.86 -16.25 0.24
CA VAL A 74 8.53 -15.74 1.58
C VAL A 74 8.74 -14.23 1.66
N GLY A 75 9.90 -13.74 1.21
CA GLY A 75 10.19 -12.30 1.19
C GLY A 75 9.17 -11.53 0.36
N ARG A 76 8.79 -12.06 -0.81
CA ARG A 76 7.77 -11.44 -1.67
C ARG A 76 6.40 -11.37 -0.98
N ARG A 77 5.97 -12.42 -0.29
CA ARG A 77 4.71 -12.42 0.48
C ARG A 77 4.70 -11.36 1.58
N LEU A 78 5.84 -11.14 2.25
CA LEU A 78 5.99 -10.05 3.23
C LEU A 78 5.88 -8.67 2.57
N VAL A 79 6.47 -8.48 1.39
CA VAL A 79 6.32 -7.24 0.62
C VAL A 79 4.86 -7.02 0.23
N VAL A 80 4.15 -8.05 -0.24
CA VAL A 80 2.71 -7.96 -0.55
C VAL A 80 1.91 -7.58 0.68
N LEU A 81 2.13 -8.27 1.81
CA LEU A 81 1.43 -7.97 3.08
C LEU A 81 1.64 -6.51 3.48
N ALA A 82 2.89 -6.06 3.48
CA ALA A 82 3.21 -4.67 3.84
C ALA A 82 2.60 -3.68 2.85
N THR A 83 2.74 -3.91 1.55
CA THR A 83 2.26 -3.00 0.51
C THR A 83 0.73 -2.88 0.55
N VAL A 84 0.01 -3.99 0.62
CA VAL A 84 -1.46 -3.99 0.68
C VAL A 84 -1.93 -3.40 2.00
N GLY A 85 -1.34 -3.80 3.12
CA GLY A 85 -1.73 -3.33 4.45
C GLY A 85 -1.51 -1.83 4.62
N PHE A 86 -0.29 -1.33 4.39
CA PHE A 86 0.00 0.10 4.49
C PHE A 86 -0.67 0.92 3.40
N GLY A 87 -0.82 0.34 2.18
CA GLY A 87 -1.56 0.96 1.10
C GLY A 87 -3.03 1.17 1.43
N LEU A 88 -3.68 0.18 2.06
CA LEU A 88 -5.06 0.28 2.54
C LEU A 88 -5.20 1.34 3.64
N LEU A 89 -4.28 1.36 4.62
CA LEU A 89 -4.27 2.39 5.67
C LEU A 89 -4.11 3.79 5.08
N GLY A 90 -3.23 3.97 4.09
CA GLY A 90 -3.05 5.23 3.38
C GLY A 90 -4.29 5.63 2.60
N PHE A 91 -4.91 4.68 1.90
CA PHE A 91 -6.14 4.93 1.13
C PHE A 91 -7.32 5.34 2.02
N ILE A 92 -7.50 4.66 3.16
CA ILE A 92 -8.50 5.04 4.17
C ILE A 92 -8.26 6.47 4.66
N ASP A 93 -7.00 6.83 4.93
CA ASP A 93 -6.65 8.19 5.33
C ASP A 93 -6.94 9.22 4.24
N ASP A 94 -6.60 8.94 3.00
CA ASP A 94 -6.89 9.81 1.86
C ASP A 94 -8.40 10.04 1.68
N LEU A 95 -9.23 9.04 1.96
CA LEU A 95 -10.69 9.17 1.89
C LEU A 95 -11.29 9.90 3.10
N LEU A 96 -10.85 9.57 4.31
CA LEU A 96 -11.47 10.00 5.57
C LEU A 96 -10.74 11.16 6.26
N GLY A 97 -9.45 11.36 5.97
CA GLY A 97 -8.57 12.28 6.69
C GLY A 97 -8.78 13.77 6.42
N ALA A 98 -9.76 14.16 5.60
CA ALA A 98 -10.04 15.55 5.29
C ALA A 98 -10.78 16.23 6.44
N GLY A 99 -10.07 16.78 7.41
CA GLY A 99 -10.66 17.64 8.45
C GLY A 99 -10.25 17.36 9.89
N GLU A 100 -9.49 16.32 10.16
CA GLU A 100 -9.01 16.05 11.53
C GLU A 100 -7.71 16.83 11.84
N SER A 101 -7.85 18.06 12.31
CA SER A 101 -6.75 18.84 12.88
C SER A 101 -6.57 18.45 14.36
N GLY A 102 -5.68 17.50 14.67
CA GLY A 102 -5.59 17.09 16.07
C GLY A 102 -4.20 16.72 16.59
N GLY A 103 -3.19 16.55 15.74
CA GLY A 103 -1.88 16.10 16.17
C GLY A 103 -1.91 14.84 17.07
N PHE A 104 -0.78 14.36 17.52
CA PHE A 104 -0.66 13.14 18.33
C PHE A 104 -1.48 13.19 19.64
N ARG A 105 -1.52 14.34 20.32
CA ARG A 105 -2.30 14.51 21.56
C ARG A 105 -3.81 14.45 21.33
N GLY A 106 -4.30 14.96 20.20
CA GLY A 106 -5.71 14.89 19.83
C GLY A 106 -6.15 13.46 19.55
N HIS A 107 -5.31 12.68 18.88
CA HIS A 107 -5.59 11.27 18.61
C HIS A 107 -5.61 10.41 19.89
N LEU A 108 -4.66 10.64 20.81
CA LEU A 108 -4.64 9.97 22.11
C LEU A 108 -5.85 10.35 22.97
N GLY A 109 -6.22 11.62 22.99
CA GLY A 109 -7.41 12.09 23.70
C GLY A 109 -8.70 11.48 23.16
N ALA A 110 -8.86 11.40 21.85
CA ALA A 110 -10.02 10.76 21.22
C ALA A 110 -10.11 9.26 21.57
N LEU A 111 -8.96 8.58 21.58
CA LEU A 111 -8.88 7.17 21.96
C LEU A 111 -9.28 6.93 23.41
N ALA A 112 -8.85 7.80 24.33
CA ALA A 112 -9.24 7.74 25.75
C ALA A 112 -10.77 7.87 25.94
N HIS A 113 -11.47 8.46 24.97
CA HIS A 113 -12.93 8.59 24.94
C HIS A 113 -13.61 7.53 24.03
N GLY A 114 -12.90 6.44 23.69
CA GLY A 114 -13.44 5.35 22.87
C GLY A 114 -13.66 5.71 21.39
N ARG A 115 -13.06 6.79 20.89
CA ARG A 115 -13.16 7.23 19.49
C ARG A 115 -11.86 6.96 18.75
N LEU A 116 -11.92 6.14 17.71
CA LEU A 116 -10.79 5.88 16.83
C LEU A 116 -10.76 6.92 15.71
N THR A 117 -9.69 7.72 15.70
CA THR A 117 -9.44 8.72 14.65
C THR A 117 -8.66 8.12 13.49
N SER A 118 -8.58 8.81 12.33
CA SER A 118 -7.77 8.35 11.19
C SER A 118 -6.29 8.16 11.58
N GLY A 119 -5.73 9.04 12.41
CA GLY A 119 -4.39 8.88 12.97
C GLY A 119 -4.26 7.68 13.90
N GLY A 120 -5.30 7.37 14.70
CA GLY A 120 -5.36 6.17 15.52
C GLY A 120 -5.37 4.90 14.68
N VAL A 121 -6.16 4.86 13.61
CA VAL A 121 -6.19 3.74 12.65
C VAL A 121 -4.80 3.49 12.05
N LYS A 122 -4.09 4.54 11.64
CA LYS A 122 -2.72 4.42 11.13
C LYS A 122 -1.76 3.84 12.17
N LEU A 123 -1.81 4.34 13.40
CA LEU A 123 -0.92 3.89 14.47
C LEU A 123 -1.14 2.41 14.81
N PHE A 124 -2.37 2.04 15.12
CA PHE A 124 -2.70 0.66 15.51
C PHE A 124 -2.63 -0.30 14.34
N GLY A 125 -3.14 0.09 13.18
CA GLY A 125 -3.06 -0.72 11.96
C GLY A 125 -1.62 -0.92 11.50
N GLY A 126 -0.80 0.14 11.53
CA GLY A 126 0.63 0.05 11.21
C GLY A 126 1.40 -0.84 12.18
N ALA A 127 1.14 -0.72 13.49
CA ALA A 127 1.74 -1.58 14.52
C ALA A 127 1.32 -3.06 14.33
N ALA A 128 0.06 -3.31 14.05
CA ALA A 128 -0.45 -4.66 13.79
C ALA A 128 0.18 -5.28 12.54
N LEU A 129 0.31 -4.53 11.46
CA LEU A 129 0.96 -4.98 10.23
C LEU A 129 2.45 -5.27 10.44
N ALA A 130 3.16 -4.41 11.19
CA ALA A 130 4.56 -4.62 11.52
C ALA A 130 4.74 -5.90 12.36
N LEU A 131 3.89 -6.10 13.37
CA LEU A 131 3.91 -7.31 14.19
C LEU A 131 3.60 -8.55 13.38
N ALA A 132 2.57 -8.52 12.53
CA ALA A 132 2.23 -9.62 11.64
C ALA A 132 3.42 -9.96 10.72
N GLY A 133 4.05 -8.95 10.09
CA GLY A 133 5.22 -9.15 9.26
C GLY A 133 6.39 -9.79 10.01
N LEU A 134 6.65 -9.36 11.24
CA LEU A 134 7.68 -9.95 12.10
C LEU A 134 7.39 -11.43 12.41
N LEU A 135 6.16 -11.73 12.84
CA LEU A 135 5.75 -13.11 13.17
C LEU A 135 5.82 -14.03 11.95
N PHE A 136 5.34 -13.59 10.79
CA PHE A 136 5.46 -14.33 9.54
C PHE A 136 6.92 -14.53 9.11
N GLY A 137 7.76 -13.51 9.26
CA GLY A 137 9.19 -13.61 8.95
C GLY A 137 9.90 -14.60 9.86
N CYS A 138 9.65 -14.57 11.16
CA CYS A 138 10.22 -15.51 12.13
C CYS A 138 9.74 -16.95 11.86
N ALA A 139 8.44 -17.16 11.62
CA ALA A 139 7.89 -18.48 11.34
C ALA A 139 8.44 -19.11 10.04
N ALA A 140 8.80 -18.28 9.07
CA ALA A 140 9.37 -18.75 7.80
C ALA A 140 10.88 -19.01 7.88
N ALA A 141 11.54 -18.56 8.92
CA ALA A 141 12.98 -18.76 9.17
C ALA A 141 13.27 -19.95 10.11
N ALA A 142 12.24 -20.50 10.76
CA ALA A 142 12.32 -21.66 11.66
C ALA A 142 12.13 -22.97 10.90
#